data_0aa88e74baaa544d0a05f033b3d9a840
#
_entry.id   0aa88e74baaa544d0a05f033b3d9a840
#
_cell.length_a   1.000
_cell.length_b   1.000
_cell.length_c   1.000
_cell.angle_alpha   90.00
_cell.angle_beta   90.00
_cell.angle_gamma   90.00
#
_symmetry.space_group_name_H-M   'P 1'
#
loop_
_entity.id
_entity.type
_entity.pdbx_description
1 polymer ?
#
loop_
_entity_poly.entity_id
_entity_poly.type
_entity_poly.pdbx_seq_one_letter_code
_entity_poly.pdbx_strand_id
1 'polypeptide(L)'
;MNNGDTIKVEYDASKTLLKGRKAVSAVMYSYQDYKWYAKDITLTGFENNWSVSIIVPKDCGLLAFKFKSDTLVDNNRDQGYFLMMHDKKRKGLMAKGAYAGWGLSRSPKYGMDIPNYIKFKGISDSATYHWLNQEISYNQESKSVLVYPYALAAKATFKDDAFPRLQRVLAYLKRAEATESDLLNARKILSGILQDKTTADSVDKALMQKFPNGSLARLAAFKAIPRGNDMNVMLAGFKKFLADFPETGTNKTFNEENRINYDVIKQNIIIFSSYVEKNYADLDKYLNGLSFGMVNFLYYKIVDIPLKRKEVDEKTLLQISEKLVKRLEFIRSDKPEEYGYLSNKEWVGMVNNALATQISTDHIHLLNRAEKYPVALKYAGIAQPILGYKSAAFNNELSITLNHLKENKRLAVLLERSIYENQASTEMIALLKSSYIKAKGSELGFDTYLEGLKNSTGSKKMQAEILRHKIEAPMVDFAMQDLKGKIVKLSDLKGKTVVMDFWATWCIPCKASFPGMKLAIDRYAKDPNVVFYFVDTEERGDSYKKEVSDYIKSNNYPFNVLFDNMAADGKATGEVFDRYCKAFKISGIPQKLVIDQNGIIRFQSTGFNGSATQLADEISMMVDSTKAIK
;
A
#
# COMPACT_ATOMS: atom_id res chain seq x y z
N MET A 1 38.03 -8.13 17.15
CA MET A 1 37.93 -7.85 15.69
C MET A 1 37.84 -6.34 15.54
N ASN A 2 38.57 -5.80 14.57
CA ASN A 2 38.62 -4.35 14.38
C ASN A 2 37.83 -3.95 13.13
N ASN A 3 37.31 -2.71 13.13
CA ASN A 3 36.80 -2.13 11.92
C ASN A 3 37.92 -2.04 10.84
N GLY A 4 37.54 -2.26 9.58
CA GLY A 4 38.48 -2.34 8.46
C GLY A 4 39.22 -3.68 8.29
N ASP A 5 39.05 -4.63 9.19
CA ASP A 5 39.67 -5.98 9.07
C ASP A 5 38.82 -6.88 8.14
N THR A 6 39.45 -7.92 7.59
CA THR A 6 38.75 -9.04 6.96
C THR A 6 38.42 -10.07 8.03
N ILE A 7 37.14 -10.44 8.12
CA ILE A 7 36.66 -11.46 9.06
C ILE A 7 36.02 -12.63 8.31
N LYS A 8 36.14 -13.84 8.84
CA LYS A 8 35.39 -15.00 8.38
C LYS A 8 34.12 -15.13 9.23
N VAL A 9 32.98 -15.17 8.57
CA VAL A 9 31.67 -15.45 9.18
C VAL A 9 31.34 -16.89 8.89
N GLU A 10 31.11 -17.69 9.94
CA GLU A 10 30.69 -19.07 9.87
C GLU A 10 29.27 -19.18 10.45
N TYR A 11 28.37 -19.84 9.73
CA TYR A 11 27.00 -20.03 10.13
C TYR A 11 26.62 -21.51 10.12
N ASP A 12 26.31 -22.04 11.29
CA ASP A 12 25.80 -23.40 11.47
C ASP A 12 24.27 -23.38 11.49
N ALA A 13 23.65 -23.89 10.43
CA ALA A 13 22.22 -23.98 10.28
C ALA A 13 21.58 -25.17 11.01
N SER A 14 22.36 -26.08 11.60
CA SER A 14 21.89 -27.37 12.13
C SER A 14 20.78 -27.28 13.19
N LYS A 15 20.75 -26.18 13.95
CA LYS A 15 19.79 -25.89 15.02
C LYS A 15 18.84 -24.72 14.70
N THR A 16 18.73 -24.36 13.41
CA THR A 16 17.94 -23.21 12.96
C THR A 16 16.81 -23.63 12.03
N LEU A 17 15.98 -22.66 11.63
CA LEU A 17 14.92 -22.86 10.63
C LEU A 17 15.48 -23.19 9.23
N LEU A 18 16.78 -22.97 9.01
CA LEU A 18 17.44 -23.19 7.72
C LEU A 18 18.16 -24.55 7.63
N LYS A 19 17.95 -25.45 8.59
CA LYS A 19 18.54 -26.80 8.58
C LYS A 19 18.22 -27.54 7.28
N GLY A 20 19.26 -28.10 6.65
CA GLY A 20 19.11 -28.92 5.44
C GLY A 20 18.80 -28.13 4.16
N ARG A 21 18.86 -26.81 4.17
CA ARG A 21 18.64 -26.01 2.97
C ARG A 21 19.83 -26.10 2.01
N LYS A 22 19.53 -26.20 0.71
CA LYS A 22 20.56 -26.32 -0.36
C LYS A 22 21.28 -25.03 -0.67
N ALA A 23 20.70 -23.88 -0.31
CA ALA A 23 21.30 -22.57 -0.51
C ALA A 23 20.90 -21.65 0.65
N VAL A 24 21.89 -20.99 1.23
CA VAL A 24 21.71 -19.97 2.27
C VAL A 24 22.42 -18.70 1.83
N SER A 25 21.77 -17.58 1.98
CA SER A 25 22.32 -16.24 1.78
C SER A 25 22.18 -15.44 3.07
N ALA A 26 22.90 -14.32 3.18
CA ALA A 26 22.75 -13.44 4.31
C ALA A 26 22.56 -11.99 3.87
N VAL A 27 21.95 -11.19 4.75
CA VAL A 27 22.06 -9.74 4.75
C VAL A 27 22.94 -9.35 5.92
N MET A 28 24.02 -8.65 5.63
CA MET A 28 24.88 -8.03 6.62
C MET A 28 24.42 -6.58 6.82
N TYR A 29 24.18 -6.21 8.04
CA TYR A 29 23.94 -4.83 8.46
C TYR A 29 25.21 -4.28 9.11
N SER A 30 25.58 -3.06 8.76
CA SER A 30 26.69 -2.34 9.39
C SER A 30 26.18 -1.00 9.94
N TYR A 31 26.50 -0.72 11.21
CA TYR A 31 26.17 0.53 11.86
C TYR A 31 27.35 1.48 11.71
N GLN A 32 27.19 2.48 10.84
CA GLN A 32 28.23 3.41 10.45
C GLN A 32 27.71 4.83 10.65
N ASP A 33 28.43 5.65 11.32
CA ASP A 33 28.07 7.05 11.62
C ASP A 33 26.63 7.21 12.13
N TYR A 34 26.25 6.31 13.04
CA TYR A 34 24.91 6.22 13.67
C TYR A 34 23.74 5.92 12.70
N LYS A 35 24.04 5.33 11.52
CA LYS A 35 23.06 4.87 10.53
C LYS A 35 23.29 3.39 10.19
N TRP A 36 22.22 2.71 9.80
CA TRP A 36 22.28 1.32 9.34
C TRP A 36 22.40 1.22 7.83
N TYR A 37 23.38 0.42 7.37
CA TYR A 37 23.55 0.07 5.97
C TYR A 37 23.50 -1.44 5.81
N ALA A 38 22.74 -1.93 4.82
CA ALA A 38 22.58 -3.35 4.55
C ALA A 38 23.25 -3.75 3.23
N LYS A 39 23.86 -4.93 3.22
CA LYS A 39 24.50 -5.52 2.06
C LYS A 39 24.11 -6.99 1.92
N ASP A 40 23.76 -7.41 0.68
CA ASP A 40 23.55 -8.82 0.37
C ASP A 40 24.89 -9.55 0.40
N ILE A 41 24.92 -10.70 1.07
CA ILE A 41 26.10 -11.57 1.20
C ILE A 41 25.75 -12.95 0.68
N THR A 42 26.58 -13.45 -0.24
CA THR A 42 26.52 -14.83 -0.72
C THR A 42 27.41 -15.69 0.13
N LEU A 43 26.86 -16.74 0.71
CA LEU A 43 27.59 -17.74 1.49
C LEU A 43 27.96 -18.92 0.60
N THR A 44 29.09 -19.53 0.88
CA THR A 44 29.51 -20.83 0.32
C THR A 44 29.45 -21.87 1.42
N GLY A 45 28.99 -23.07 1.11
CA GLY A 45 28.88 -24.12 2.12
C GLY A 45 28.14 -25.33 1.62
N PHE A 46 28.10 -26.34 2.49
CA PHE A 46 27.44 -27.62 2.24
C PHE A 46 26.67 -28.07 3.48
N GLU A 47 25.51 -28.69 3.27
CA GLU A 47 24.58 -29.14 4.32
C GLU A 47 24.17 -28.00 5.25
N ASN A 48 24.74 -27.97 6.48
CA ASN A 48 24.38 -26.98 7.49
C ASN A 48 25.49 -25.96 7.75
N ASN A 49 26.67 -26.12 7.13
CA ASN A 49 27.83 -25.27 7.40
C ASN A 49 28.06 -24.30 6.26
N TRP A 50 27.91 -23.04 6.54
CA TRP A 50 27.99 -21.95 5.56
C TRP A 50 29.02 -20.91 6.01
N SER A 51 29.82 -20.40 5.10
CA SER A 51 30.81 -19.38 5.45
C SER A 51 31.04 -18.35 4.34
N VAL A 52 31.60 -17.22 4.74
CA VAL A 52 32.02 -16.15 3.85
C VAL A 52 33.11 -15.31 4.53
N SER A 53 34.06 -14.81 3.75
CA SER A 53 35.00 -13.77 4.19
C SER A 53 34.46 -12.41 3.76
N ILE A 54 34.40 -11.47 4.70
CA ILE A 54 33.90 -10.11 4.47
C ILE A 54 34.90 -9.07 4.98
N ILE A 55 34.98 -7.93 4.33
CA ILE A 55 35.69 -6.76 4.82
C ILE A 55 34.74 -5.93 5.64
N VAL A 56 35.06 -5.69 6.91
CA VAL A 56 34.30 -4.79 7.80
C VAL A 56 34.52 -3.35 7.33
N PRO A 57 33.47 -2.54 7.15
CA PRO A 57 33.65 -1.12 6.82
C PRO A 57 34.49 -0.39 7.87
N LYS A 58 35.32 0.56 7.44
CA LYS A 58 36.28 1.27 8.31
C LYS A 58 35.60 2.07 9.43
N ASP A 59 34.38 2.55 9.18
CA ASP A 59 33.60 3.35 10.15
C ASP A 59 32.49 2.54 10.83
N CYS A 60 32.61 1.19 10.80
CA CYS A 60 31.61 0.30 11.38
C CYS A 60 31.85 0.13 12.90
N GLY A 61 30.83 0.46 13.69
CA GLY A 61 30.81 0.18 15.12
C GLY A 61 30.18 -1.17 15.48
N LEU A 62 29.16 -1.59 14.74
CA LEU A 62 28.41 -2.81 15.01
C LEU A 62 28.05 -3.50 13.69
N LEU A 63 28.23 -4.81 13.62
CA LEU A 63 27.66 -5.65 12.58
C LEU A 63 26.44 -6.41 13.11
N ALA A 64 25.47 -6.64 12.21
CA ALA A 64 24.40 -7.60 12.46
C ALA A 64 24.17 -8.45 11.21
N PHE A 65 23.59 -9.66 11.40
CA PHE A 65 23.38 -10.61 10.30
C PHE A 65 21.96 -11.18 10.36
N LYS A 66 21.38 -11.37 9.18
CA LYS A 66 20.15 -12.11 8.96
C LYS A 66 20.43 -13.16 7.87
N PHE A 67 20.21 -14.44 8.18
CA PHE A 67 20.37 -15.53 7.24
C PHE A 67 19.04 -15.91 6.62
N LYS A 68 19.03 -16.29 5.34
CA LYS A 68 17.78 -16.60 4.63
C LYS A 68 17.95 -17.67 3.55
N SER A 69 16.88 -18.44 3.35
CA SER A 69 16.73 -19.37 2.23
C SER A 69 15.28 -19.27 1.77
N ASP A 70 15.05 -18.87 0.53
CA ASP A 70 13.74 -18.55 -0.02
C ASP A 70 12.99 -17.53 0.89
N THR A 71 11.82 -17.92 1.42
CA THR A 71 11.01 -17.11 2.33
C THR A 71 11.36 -17.27 3.82
N LEU A 72 12.19 -18.25 4.16
CA LEU A 72 12.59 -18.49 5.55
C LEU A 72 13.73 -17.57 5.96
N VAL A 73 13.60 -17.01 7.14
CA VAL A 73 14.56 -16.07 7.73
C VAL A 73 14.97 -16.57 9.11
N ASP A 74 16.28 -16.61 9.36
CA ASP A 74 16.85 -16.80 10.67
C ASP A 74 17.57 -15.52 11.11
N ASN A 75 17.12 -14.95 12.20
CA ASN A 75 17.69 -13.81 12.90
C ASN A 75 17.93 -14.14 14.38
N ASN A 76 18.28 -15.38 14.69
CA ASN A 76 18.51 -15.89 16.04
C ASN A 76 17.23 -15.80 16.91
N ARG A 77 16.10 -16.29 16.41
CA ARG A 77 14.80 -16.27 17.12
C ARG A 77 14.41 -14.87 17.59
N ASP A 78 14.56 -13.88 16.72
CA ASP A 78 14.32 -12.45 16.97
C ASP A 78 15.26 -11.78 17.99
N GLN A 79 16.38 -12.42 18.36
CA GLN A 79 17.39 -11.81 19.23
C GLN A 79 18.53 -11.12 18.45
N GLY A 80 18.65 -11.43 17.17
CA GLY A 80 19.70 -10.93 16.29
C GLY A 80 21.05 -11.64 16.47
N TYR A 81 21.88 -11.55 15.44
CA TYR A 81 23.30 -11.92 15.46
C TYR A 81 24.12 -10.64 15.40
N PHE A 82 24.71 -10.23 16.49
CA PHE A 82 25.44 -8.96 16.61
C PHE A 82 26.90 -9.16 16.94
N LEU A 83 27.75 -8.29 16.38
CA LEU A 83 29.19 -8.27 16.64
C LEU A 83 29.69 -6.82 16.78
N MET A 84 30.15 -6.44 17.96
CA MET A 84 30.75 -5.12 18.23
C MET A 84 32.18 -5.07 17.68
N MET A 85 32.56 -3.94 17.08
CA MET A 85 33.88 -3.70 16.51
C MET A 85 34.77 -2.90 17.46
N HIS A 86 36.06 -3.26 17.52
CA HIS A 86 37.08 -2.42 18.14
C HIS A 86 37.59 -1.38 17.14
N ASP A 87 38.07 -0.28 17.65
CA ASP A 87 38.69 0.77 16.85
C ASP A 87 40.12 0.37 16.48
N LYS A 88 40.41 0.22 15.19
CA LYS A 88 41.73 -0.18 14.69
C LYS A 88 42.82 0.84 15.03
N LYS A 89 42.47 2.12 15.13
CA LYS A 89 43.39 3.24 15.40
C LYS A 89 43.55 3.50 16.90
N ARG A 90 42.51 3.34 17.70
CA ARG A 90 42.52 3.57 19.13
C ARG A 90 42.53 2.23 19.87
N LYS A 91 43.71 1.65 20.07
CA LYS A 91 43.89 0.32 20.70
C LYS A 91 43.19 0.25 22.05
N GLY A 92 42.42 -0.81 22.26
CA GLY A 92 41.68 -1.07 23.50
C GLY A 92 40.30 -0.38 23.59
N LEU A 93 39.95 0.47 22.65
CA LEU A 93 38.62 1.10 22.60
C LEU A 93 37.71 0.43 21.58
N MET A 94 36.42 0.50 21.86
CA MET A 94 35.39 0.13 20.86
C MET A 94 35.31 1.20 19.76
N ALA A 95 34.98 0.77 18.56
CA ALA A 95 34.79 1.66 17.43
C ALA A 95 33.58 2.58 17.66
N LYS A 96 33.61 3.78 17.07
CA LYS A 96 32.51 4.74 17.09
C LYS A 96 31.19 4.07 16.70
N GLY A 97 30.15 4.26 17.48
CA GLY A 97 28.83 3.67 17.27
C GLY A 97 28.66 2.26 17.85
N ALA A 98 29.74 1.60 18.33
CA ALA A 98 29.64 0.24 18.84
C ALA A 98 28.70 0.14 20.05
N TYR A 99 28.90 0.99 21.05
CA TYR A 99 28.07 1.00 22.25
C TYR A 99 26.63 1.46 21.95
N ALA A 100 26.48 2.54 21.16
CA ALA A 100 25.16 3.05 20.78
C ALA A 100 24.39 2.02 19.93
N GLY A 101 25.03 1.43 18.92
CA GLY A 101 24.45 0.39 18.10
C GLY A 101 24.02 -0.83 18.92
N TRP A 102 24.85 -1.28 19.86
CA TRP A 102 24.53 -2.39 20.75
C TRP A 102 23.34 -2.12 21.67
N GLY A 103 23.23 -0.92 22.22
CA GLY A 103 22.10 -0.51 23.05
C GLY A 103 20.82 -0.30 22.27
N LEU A 104 20.89 0.47 21.17
CA LEU A 104 19.72 0.93 20.43
C LEU A 104 19.14 -0.16 19.51
N SER A 105 19.95 -1.00 18.88
CA SER A 105 19.45 -2.09 18.03
C SER A 105 18.57 -3.09 18.77
N ARG A 106 18.72 -3.19 20.09
CA ARG A 106 17.95 -4.07 20.97
C ARG A 106 16.90 -3.32 21.79
N SER A 107 16.63 -2.07 21.44
CA SER A 107 15.65 -1.20 22.10
C SER A 107 14.84 -0.42 21.07
N PRO A 108 13.93 -1.08 20.31
CA PRO A 108 13.19 -0.48 19.18
C PRO A 108 12.40 0.79 19.55
N LYS A 109 11.98 0.92 20.83
CA LYS A 109 11.23 2.11 21.29
C LYS A 109 11.99 3.43 21.17
N TYR A 110 13.31 3.40 20.98
CA TYR A 110 14.13 4.60 20.78
C TYR A 110 14.27 4.98 19.27
N GLY A 111 13.77 4.15 18.35
CA GLY A 111 13.65 4.47 16.92
C GLY A 111 14.97 4.51 16.14
N MET A 112 16.03 3.88 16.64
CA MET A 112 17.35 3.80 15.97
C MET A 112 17.81 2.35 15.76
N ASP A 113 16.89 1.43 15.72
CA ASP A 113 17.09 0.00 15.44
C ASP A 113 17.11 -0.30 13.92
N ILE A 114 17.36 -1.55 13.58
CA ILE A 114 17.16 -2.02 12.20
C ILE A 114 15.66 -2.32 12.02
N PRO A 115 14.95 -1.61 11.13
CA PRO A 115 13.51 -1.81 10.94
C PRO A 115 13.14 -3.27 10.66
N ASN A 116 12.18 -3.81 11.42
CA ASN A 116 11.66 -5.17 11.30
C ASN A 116 12.68 -6.31 11.47
N TYR A 117 13.87 -6.03 12.03
CA TYR A 117 14.89 -7.06 12.25
C TYR A 117 14.72 -7.79 13.58
N ILE A 118 14.41 -7.05 14.66
CA ILE A 118 14.16 -7.60 16.00
C ILE A 118 12.74 -7.25 16.42
N LYS A 119 11.97 -8.27 16.81
CA LYS A 119 10.64 -8.10 17.41
C LYS A 119 10.67 -8.20 18.93
N PHE A 120 11.76 -8.72 19.47
CA PHE A 120 11.96 -8.86 20.91
C PHE A 120 12.07 -7.49 21.58
N LYS A 121 11.43 -7.32 22.74
CA LYS A 121 11.42 -6.06 23.51
C LYS A 121 12.73 -5.79 24.26
N GLY A 122 13.80 -6.33 23.75
CA GLY A 122 15.14 -5.90 24.01
C GLY A 122 15.62 -5.89 25.46
N ILE A 123 16.52 -4.98 25.70
CA ILE A 123 17.18 -4.73 26.99
C ILE A 123 16.41 -3.70 27.82
N SER A 124 16.69 -3.63 29.11
CA SER A 124 16.10 -2.64 30.01
C SER A 124 16.55 -1.21 29.65
N ASP A 125 15.76 -0.21 30.08
CA ASP A 125 16.12 1.20 29.89
C ASP A 125 17.45 1.55 30.55
N SER A 126 17.74 0.98 31.73
CA SER A 126 19.01 1.15 32.42
C SER A 126 20.18 0.59 31.62
N ALA A 127 20.03 -0.55 30.98
CA ALA A 127 21.06 -1.09 30.08
C ALA A 127 21.25 -0.20 28.84
N THR A 128 20.15 0.26 28.21
CA THR A 128 20.23 1.20 27.09
C THR A 128 20.90 2.50 27.49
N TYR A 129 20.52 3.08 28.65
CA TYR A 129 21.16 4.26 29.21
C TYR A 129 22.66 4.04 29.41
N HIS A 130 23.07 2.90 29.99
CA HIS A 130 24.50 2.56 30.21
C HIS A 130 25.26 2.59 28.86
N TRP A 131 24.77 1.93 27.83
CA TRP A 131 25.44 1.87 26.54
C TRP A 131 25.51 3.23 25.84
N LEU A 132 24.45 4.04 25.90
CA LEU A 132 24.47 5.40 25.36
C LEU A 132 25.44 6.30 26.13
N ASN A 133 25.51 6.16 27.46
CA ASN A 133 26.45 6.90 28.27
C ASN A 133 27.91 6.56 27.95
N GLN A 134 28.22 5.27 27.70
CA GLN A 134 29.54 4.86 27.23
C GLN A 134 29.87 5.50 25.89
N GLU A 135 28.96 5.43 24.91
CA GLU A 135 29.17 6.02 23.60
C GLU A 135 29.48 7.52 23.69
N ILE A 136 28.65 8.27 24.42
CA ILE A 136 28.81 9.72 24.58
C ILE A 136 30.13 10.06 25.32
N SER A 137 30.56 9.22 26.25
CA SER A 137 31.78 9.44 27.03
C SER A 137 33.06 9.26 26.19
N TYR A 138 33.06 8.24 25.33
CA TYR A 138 34.24 7.91 24.49
C TYR A 138 34.25 8.60 23.13
N ASN A 139 33.08 9.00 22.62
CA ASN A 139 32.91 9.61 21.31
C ASN A 139 32.06 10.89 21.44
N GLN A 140 32.70 12.00 21.84
CA GLN A 140 32.03 13.27 22.16
C GLN A 140 31.17 13.84 21.03
N GLU A 141 31.55 13.59 19.78
CA GLU A 141 30.82 14.00 18.58
C GLU A 141 29.46 13.31 18.45
N SER A 142 29.24 12.21 19.17
CA SER A 142 27.94 11.51 19.19
C SER A 142 26.83 12.29 19.89
N LYS A 143 27.19 13.30 20.68
CA LYS A 143 26.21 14.05 21.51
C LYS A 143 25.07 14.64 20.69
N SER A 144 25.36 15.24 19.55
CA SER A 144 24.33 15.86 18.70
C SER A 144 23.28 14.86 18.20
N VAL A 145 23.69 13.62 17.95
CA VAL A 145 22.81 12.56 17.43
C VAL A 145 22.12 11.80 18.55
N LEU A 146 22.83 11.51 19.66
CA LEU A 146 22.37 10.60 20.70
C LEU A 146 21.75 11.29 21.91
N VAL A 147 21.78 12.62 21.99
CA VAL A 147 21.33 13.36 23.18
C VAL A 147 19.87 13.10 23.54
N TYR A 148 19.00 12.99 22.55
CA TYR A 148 17.57 12.76 22.79
C TYR A 148 17.27 11.32 23.26
N PRO A 149 17.72 10.25 22.55
CA PRO A 149 17.57 8.89 23.08
C PRO A 149 18.27 8.70 24.44
N TYR A 150 19.41 9.37 24.68
CA TYR A 150 20.04 9.37 25.99
C TYR A 150 19.14 9.98 27.06
N ALA A 151 18.55 11.14 26.80
CA ALA A 151 17.65 11.81 27.74
C ALA A 151 16.40 10.97 28.04
N LEU A 152 15.83 10.33 27.02
CA LEU A 152 14.72 9.39 27.18
C LEU A 152 15.11 8.20 28.08
N ALA A 153 16.26 7.58 27.82
CA ALA A 153 16.74 6.44 28.59
C ALA A 153 17.08 6.84 30.04
N ALA A 154 17.66 8.03 30.24
CA ALA A 154 17.93 8.58 31.58
C ALA A 154 16.64 8.78 32.38
N LYS A 155 15.61 9.43 31.79
CA LYS A 155 14.32 9.64 32.43
C LYS A 155 13.61 8.33 32.76
N ALA A 156 13.62 7.37 31.84
CA ALA A 156 13.02 6.06 32.05
C ALA A 156 13.72 5.26 33.18
N THR A 157 15.05 5.42 33.30
CA THR A 157 15.87 4.71 34.30
C THR A 157 15.78 5.34 35.70
N PHE A 158 15.99 6.65 35.77
CA PHE A 158 16.16 7.37 37.03
C PHE A 158 14.91 8.13 37.48
N LYS A 159 13.87 8.14 36.65
CA LYS A 159 12.61 8.87 36.92
C LYS A 159 12.90 10.34 37.27
N ASP A 160 12.57 10.77 38.50
CA ASP A 160 12.78 12.16 38.91
C ASP A 160 14.24 12.46 39.28
N ASP A 161 15.03 11.46 39.67
CA ASP A 161 16.48 11.60 39.88
C ASP A 161 17.28 11.80 38.56
N ALA A 162 16.62 11.70 37.39
CA ALA A 162 17.21 12.09 36.12
C ALA A 162 17.40 13.61 36.01
N PHE A 163 16.64 14.42 36.73
CA PHE A 163 16.59 15.88 36.58
C PHE A 163 17.97 16.55 36.60
N PRO A 164 18.86 16.33 37.58
CA PRO A 164 20.18 16.97 37.61
C PRO A 164 21.05 16.59 36.39
N ARG A 165 20.89 15.37 35.85
CA ARG A 165 21.60 14.92 34.63
C ARG A 165 21.07 15.65 33.41
N LEU A 166 19.76 15.75 33.28
CA LEU A 166 19.10 16.42 32.16
C LEU A 166 19.36 17.94 32.17
N GLN A 167 19.46 18.55 33.36
CA GLN A 167 19.86 19.97 33.46
C GLN A 167 21.26 20.23 32.89
N ARG A 168 22.23 19.35 33.14
CA ARG A 168 23.58 19.44 32.54
C ARG A 168 23.54 19.30 31.04
N VAL A 169 22.71 18.38 30.54
CA VAL A 169 22.48 18.20 29.09
C VAL A 169 21.88 19.47 28.47
N LEU A 170 20.84 20.03 29.11
CA LEU A 170 20.19 21.26 28.66
C LEU A 170 21.13 22.47 28.69
N ALA A 171 21.99 22.58 29.71
CA ALA A 171 23.00 23.64 29.76
C ALA A 171 23.96 23.56 28.58
N TYR A 172 24.42 22.36 28.24
CA TYR A 172 25.24 22.15 27.02
C TYR A 172 24.49 22.51 25.74
N LEU A 173 23.25 22.07 25.59
CA LEU A 173 22.45 22.31 24.39
C LEU A 173 22.04 23.78 24.20
N LYS A 174 22.05 24.58 25.28
CA LYS A 174 21.69 26.01 25.29
C LYS A 174 22.90 26.94 25.38
N ARG A 175 24.14 26.45 25.20
CA ARG A 175 25.36 27.28 25.21
C ARG A 175 25.34 28.34 24.12
N ALA A 176 26.19 29.35 24.22
CA ALA A 176 26.23 30.49 23.28
C ALA A 176 26.43 30.03 21.81
N GLU A 177 27.27 29.02 21.59
CA GLU A 177 27.61 28.47 20.27
C GLU A 177 26.63 27.38 19.83
N ALA A 178 25.50 27.18 20.55
CA ALA A 178 24.53 26.16 20.22
C ALA A 178 24.04 26.27 18.77
N THR A 179 24.05 25.16 18.08
CA THR A 179 23.49 25.04 16.73
C THR A 179 21.96 25.03 16.78
N GLU A 180 21.30 25.17 15.63
CA GLU A 180 19.85 25.01 15.56
C GLU A 180 19.43 23.60 16.06
N SER A 181 20.18 22.57 15.69
CA SER A 181 19.93 21.19 16.14
C SER A 181 20.04 21.02 17.65
N ASP A 182 21.02 21.69 18.29
CA ASP A 182 21.18 21.67 19.73
C ASP A 182 19.95 22.27 20.44
N LEU A 183 19.50 23.44 19.99
CA LEU A 183 18.34 24.10 20.57
C LEU A 183 17.03 23.35 20.31
N LEU A 184 16.86 22.73 19.14
CA LEU A 184 15.73 21.86 18.85
C LEU A 184 15.70 20.62 19.75
N ASN A 185 16.86 20.00 20.01
CA ASN A 185 16.98 18.91 20.98
C ASN A 185 16.66 19.38 22.41
N ALA A 186 17.12 20.56 22.81
CA ALA A 186 16.77 21.14 24.10
C ALA A 186 15.25 21.32 24.23
N ARG A 187 14.63 21.91 23.21
CA ARG A 187 13.18 22.08 23.14
C ARG A 187 12.42 20.74 23.27
N LYS A 188 12.87 19.72 22.53
CA LYS A 188 12.26 18.38 22.53
C LYS A 188 12.37 17.69 23.90
N ILE A 189 13.52 17.86 24.58
CA ILE A 189 13.71 17.35 25.94
C ILE A 189 12.79 18.09 26.92
N LEU A 190 12.74 19.42 26.86
CA LEU A 190 11.90 20.24 27.73
C LEU A 190 10.42 19.92 27.56
N SER A 191 9.91 19.97 26.34
CA SER A 191 8.48 19.76 26.07
C SER A 191 8.06 18.29 26.18
N GLY A 192 8.87 17.34 25.69
CA GLY A 192 8.49 15.92 25.57
C GLY A 192 8.87 15.07 26.78
N ILE A 193 9.98 15.37 27.45
CA ILE A 193 10.50 14.55 28.57
C ILE A 193 10.22 15.19 29.92
N LEU A 194 10.52 16.50 30.05
CA LEU A 194 10.37 17.22 31.31
C LEU A 194 9.01 17.90 31.47
N GLN A 195 8.25 18.02 30.40
CA GLN A 195 6.95 18.71 30.33
C GLN A 195 7.03 20.19 30.83
N ASP A 196 8.22 20.79 30.72
CA ASP A 196 8.47 22.20 31.06
C ASP A 196 8.19 23.08 29.82
N LYS A 197 6.92 23.42 29.67
CA LYS A 197 6.45 24.24 28.55
C LYS A 197 6.99 25.66 28.59
N THR A 198 7.10 26.25 29.75
CA THR A 198 7.57 27.65 29.91
C THR A 198 9.01 27.82 29.41
N THR A 199 9.89 26.91 29.84
CA THR A 199 11.30 26.93 29.36
C THR A 199 11.38 26.54 27.90
N ALA A 200 10.56 25.62 27.39
CA ALA A 200 10.50 25.28 25.96
C ALA A 200 10.09 26.47 25.11
N ASP A 201 9.08 27.25 25.52
CA ASP A 201 8.64 28.48 24.84
C ASP A 201 9.75 29.55 24.81
N SER A 202 10.59 29.62 25.85
CA SER A 202 11.76 30.50 25.88
C SER A 202 12.84 30.07 24.85
N VAL A 203 13.04 28.75 24.69
CA VAL A 203 13.92 28.21 23.65
C VAL A 203 13.35 28.45 22.26
N ASP A 204 12.03 28.37 22.07
CA ASP A 204 11.38 28.71 20.79
C ASP A 204 11.64 30.18 20.39
N LYS A 205 11.55 31.12 21.33
CA LYS A 205 11.89 32.53 21.08
C LYS A 205 13.36 32.69 20.65
N ALA A 206 14.27 32.03 21.38
CA ALA A 206 15.70 32.07 21.02
C ALA A 206 15.99 31.45 19.64
N LEU A 207 15.30 30.34 19.30
CA LEU A 207 15.39 29.71 17.96
C LEU A 207 14.93 30.67 16.87
N MET A 208 13.77 31.30 17.03
CA MET A 208 13.24 32.24 16.04
C MET A 208 14.15 33.45 15.86
N GLN A 209 14.78 33.96 16.93
CA GLN A 209 15.72 35.10 16.83
C GLN A 209 17.05 34.70 16.19
N LYS A 210 17.62 33.56 16.59
CA LYS A 210 18.95 33.13 16.10
C LYS A 210 18.88 32.52 14.71
N PHE A 211 17.77 31.89 14.35
CA PHE A 211 17.55 31.16 13.10
C PHE A 211 16.22 31.59 12.42
N PRO A 212 16.14 32.84 11.87
CA PRO A 212 14.88 33.37 11.32
C PRO A 212 14.36 32.61 10.10
N ASN A 213 15.23 31.88 9.40
CA ASN A 213 14.87 30.97 8.30
C ASN A 213 14.97 29.48 8.73
N GLY A 214 15.05 29.22 10.01
CA GLY A 214 15.21 27.89 10.59
C GLY A 214 13.90 27.10 10.64
N SER A 215 13.99 25.97 11.29
CA SER A 215 12.92 24.96 11.35
C SER A 215 11.62 25.49 11.96
N LEU A 216 11.69 26.30 13.03
CA LEU A 216 10.48 26.87 13.64
C LEU A 216 9.83 27.96 12.80
N ALA A 217 10.61 28.82 12.15
CA ALA A 217 10.09 29.83 11.24
C ALA A 217 9.36 29.20 10.07
N ARG A 218 9.94 28.14 9.47
CA ARG A 218 9.30 27.33 8.43
C ARG A 218 8.04 26.68 8.90
N LEU A 219 8.04 26.09 10.10
CA LEU A 219 6.83 25.48 10.68
C LEU A 219 5.72 26.50 10.88
N ALA A 220 6.04 27.71 11.35
CA ALA A 220 5.08 28.80 11.50
C ALA A 220 4.49 29.22 10.14
N ALA A 221 5.35 29.43 9.14
CA ALA A 221 4.93 29.76 7.78
C ALA A 221 4.08 28.64 7.13
N PHE A 222 4.48 27.39 7.31
CA PHE A 222 3.71 26.24 6.81
C PHE A 222 2.33 26.13 7.47
N LYS A 223 2.24 26.37 8.77
CA LYS A 223 0.95 26.38 9.49
C LYS A 223 0.06 27.55 9.10
N ALA A 224 0.64 28.65 8.66
CA ALA A 224 -0.08 29.83 8.19
C ALA A 224 -0.69 29.64 6.80
N ILE A 225 -0.32 28.61 6.05
CA ILE A 225 -0.95 28.28 4.75
C ILE A 225 -2.44 27.97 5.03
N PRO A 226 -3.37 28.69 4.38
CA PRO A 226 -4.79 28.44 4.55
C PRO A 226 -5.15 26.99 4.25
N ARG A 227 -5.98 26.39 5.10
CA ARG A 227 -6.51 25.03 4.94
C ARG A 227 -8.00 25.12 4.71
N GLY A 228 -8.51 24.43 3.72
CA GLY A 228 -9.95 24.46 3.39
C GLY A 228 -10.23 23.70 2.10
N ASN A 229 -11.39 23.98 1.52
CA ASN A 229 -11.83 23.32 0.29
C ASN A 229 -11.36 24.05 -0.99
N ASP A 230 -10.77 25.24 -0.86
CA ASP A 230 -10.25 25.99 -2.01
C ASP A 230 -8.83 25.56 -2.35
N MET A 231 -8.71 24.71 -3.36
CA MET A 231 -7.43 24.22 -3.85
C MET A 231 -6.56 25.29 -4.47
N ASN A 232 -7.14 26.38 -5.02
CA ASN A 232 -6.34 27.50 -5.60
C ASN A 232 -5.59 28.24 -4.51
N VAL A 233 -6.26 28.55 -3.39
CA VAL A 233 -5.65 29.22 -2.24
C VAL A 233 -4.53 28.36 -1.64
N MET A 234 -4.78 27.06 -1.49
CA MET A 234 -3.75 26.13 -0.98
C MET A 234 -2.55 26.02 -1.93
N LEU A 235 -2.79 25.92 -3.25
CA LEU A 235 -1.73 25.86 -4.25
C LEU A 235 -0.85 27.12 -4.22
N ALA A 236 -1.45 28.30 -4.20
CA ALA A 236 -0.72 29.56 -4.08
C ALA A 236 0.10 29.61 -2.79
N GLY A 237 -0.48 29.16 -1.67
CA GLY A 237 0.21 29.10 -0.39
C GLY A 237 1.43 28.17 -0.39
N PHE A 238 1.32 26.98 -0.98
CA PHE A 238 2.45 26.04 -1.11
C PHE A 238 3.54 26.57 -2.06
N LYS A 239 3.15 27.16 -3.21
CA LYS A 239 4.12 27.77 -4.14
C LYS A 239 4.89 28.93 -3.47
N LYS A 240 4.17 29.80 -2.72
CA LYS A 240 4.78 30.88 -1.93
C LYS A 240 5.71 30.34 -0.86
N PHE A 241 5.29 29.31 -0.10
CA PHE A 241 6.13 28.70 0.92
C PHE A 241 7.46 28.19 0.35
N LEU A 242 7.46 27.49 -0.80
CA LEU A 242 8.71 27.03 -1.43
C LEU A 242 9.60 28.17 -1.95
N ALA A 243 9.01 29.30 -2.32
CA ALA A 243 9.76 30.49 -2.73
C ALA A 243 10.43 31.18 -1.52
N ASP A 244 9.70 31.35 -0.42
CA ASP A 244 10.19 32.01 0.80
C ASP A 244 11.17 31.10 1.59
N PHE A 245 10.96 29.80 1.58
CA PHE A 245 11.74 28.79 2.30
C PHE A 245 12.15 27.64 1.38
N PRO A 246 13.12 27.87 0.48
CA PRO A 246 13.56 26.81 -0.43
C PRO A 246 14.17 25.63 0.32
N GLU A 247 14.02 24.43 -0.26
CA GLU A 247 14.66 23.22 0.28
C GLU A 247 16.18 23.34 0.13
N THR A 248 16.90 23.05 1.21
CA THR A 248 18.36 22.96 1.24
C THR A 248 18.77 21.58 1.78
N GLY A 249 20.02 21.14 1.53
CA GLY A 249 20.51 19.85 2.02
C GLY A 249 20.39 19.67 3.53
N THR A 250 20.50 20.77 4.30
CA THR A 250 20.36 20.77 5.77
C THR A 250 18.91 20.67 6.26
N ASN A 251 17.93 21.01 5.43
CA ASN A 251 16.51 21.02 5.80
C ASN A 251 15.88 19.63 5.85
N LYS A 252 16.43 18.66 5.12
CA LYS A 252 15.91 17.28 5.09
C LYS A 252 15.94 16.64 6.49
N THR A 253 16.97 16.94 7.27
CA THR A 253 17.15 16.37 8.62
C THR A 253 16.13 16.89 9.63
N PHE A 254 15.57 18.09 9.43
CA PHE A 254 14.61 18.72 10.35
C PHE A 254 13.15 18.45 10.01
N ASN A 255 12.87 17.96 8.81
CA ASN A 255 11.50 17.76 8.32
C ASN A 255 10.70 16.74 9.14
N GLU A 256 11.34 15.69 9.63
CA GLU A 256 10.68 14.65 10.43
C GLU A 256 10.22 15.17 11.79
N GLU A 257 11.04 15.97 12.47
CA GLU A 257 10.74 16.47 13.82
C GLU A 257 9.62 17.51 13.85
N ASN A 258 9.53 18.36 12.84
CA ASN A 258 8.57 19.45 12.78
C ASN A 258 7.38 19.20 11.85
N ARG A 259 7.25 18.01 11.30
CA ARG A 259 6.17 17.60 10.37
C ARG A 259 6.08 18.45 9.08
N ILE A 260 7.15 19.14 8.71
CA ILE A 260 7.26 19.77 7.40
C ILE A 260 8.02 18.79 6.52
N ASN A 261 7.32 18.25 5.56
CA ASN A 261 7.93 17.40 4.55
C ASN A 261 7.84 18.11 3.21
N TYR A 262 8.99 18.56 2.69
CA TYR A 262 9.08 19.23 1.39
C TYR A 262 8.55 18.37 0.24
N ASP A 263 8.75 17.07 0.30
CA ASP A 263 8.20 16.15 -0.69
C ASP A 263 6.67 16.17 -0.68
N VAL A 264 6.04 16.24 0.51
CA VAL A 264 4.57 16.37 0.63
C VAL A 264 4.10 17.71 0.05
N ILE A 265 4.85 18.79 0.25
CA ILE A 265 4.51 20.11 -0.30
C ILE A 265 4.58 20.07 -1.84
N LYS A 266 5.68 19.57 -2.39
CA LYS A 266 5.86 19.38 -3.84
C LYS A 266 4.79 18.48 -4.44
N GLN A 267 4.49 17.38 -3.77
CA GLN A 267 3.43 16.45 -4.15
C GLN A 267 2.06 17.14 -4.21
N ASN A 268 1.72 17.94 -3.18
CA ASN A 268 0.46 18.70 -3.18
C ASN A 268 0.42 19.75 -4.28
N ILE A 269 1.54 20.43 -4.58
CA ILE A 269 1.62 21.35 -5.71
C ILE A 269 1.30 20.61 -7.00
N ILE A 270 1.93 19.47 -7.25
CA ILE A 270 1.69 18.66 -8.47
C ILE A 270 0.22 18.24 -8.57
N ILE A 271 -0.36 17.73 -7.47
CA ILE A 271 -1.76 17.29 -7.45
C ILE A 271 -2.69 18.47 -7.72
N PHE A 272 -2.53 19.57 -6.99
CA PHE A 272 -3.44 20.72 -7.13
C PHE A 272 -3.30 21.40 -8.50
N SER A 273 -2.07 21.55 -9.04
CA SER A 273 -1.87 22.07 -10.41
C SER A 273 -2.57 21.17 -11.44
N SER A 274 -2.49 19.84 -11.29
CA SER A 274 -3.14 18.92 -12.22
C SER A 274 -4.67 18.97 -12.16
N TYR A 275 -5.26 19.17 -10.98
CA TYR A 275 -6.71 19.24 -10.81
C TYR A 275 -7.30 20.61 -11.13
N VAL A 276 -6.63 21.70 -10.71
CA VAL A 276 -7.12 23.08 -10.84
C VAL A 276 -6.69 23.70 -12.16
N GLU A 277 -5.39 23.67 -12.45
CA GLU A 277 -4.80 24.34 -13.62
C GLU A 277 -4.81 23.44 -14.87
N LYS A 278 -5.17 22.14 -14.71
CA LYS A 278 -5.05 21.12 -15.78
C LYS A 278 -3.65 21.09 -16.41
N ASN A 279 -2.63 21.38 -15.57
CA ASN A 279 -1.25 21.58 -15.98
C ASN A 279 -0.32 20.62 -15.23
N TYR A 280 0.61 20.02 -15.96
CA TYR A 280 1.56 19.05 -15.43
C TYR A 280 3.01 19.55 -15.41
N ALA A 281 3.25 20.86 -15.62
CA ALA A 281 4.60 21.44 -15.60
C ALA A 281 5.28 21.30 -14.22
N ASP A 282 4.49 21.38 -13.14
CA ASP A 282 4.99 21.17 -11.78
C ASP A 282 5.45 19.70 -11.55
N LEU A 283 4.89 18.74 -12.27
CA LEU A 283 5.39 17.36 -12.26
C LEU A 283 6.82 17.31 -12.80
N ASP A 284 7.08 17.90 -13.96
CA ASP A 284 8.42 17.93 -14.57
C ASP A 284 9.45 18.64 -13.66
N LYS A 285 9.01 19.72 -13.01
CA LYS A 285 9.85 20.51 -12.10
C LYS A 285 10.29 19.75 -10.85
N TYR A 286 9.39 18.98 -10.23
CA TYR A 286 9.64 18.44 -8.89
C TYR A 286 9.85 16.91 -8.85
N LEU A 287 9.47 16.17 -9.89
CA LEU A 287 9.47 14.70 -9.89
C LEU A 287 10.81 14.08 -9.48
N ASN A 288 11.92 14.63 -10.00
CA ASN A 288 13.25 14.08 -9.75
C ASN A 288 13.71 14.20 -8.28
N GLY A 289 13.11 15.11 -7.51
CA GLY A 289 13.40 15.28 -6.09
C GLY A 289 12.50 14.50 -5.14
N LEU A 290 11.46 13.81 -5.65
CA LEU A 290 10.50 13.11 -4.81
C LEU A 290 11.00 11.74 -4.38
N SER A 291 10.66 11.38 -3.13
CA SER A 291 10.91 10.06 -2.57
C SER A 291 10.05 8.97 -3.23
N PHE A 292 10.45 7.72 -3.04
CA PHE A 292 9.74 6.56 -3.56
C PHE A 292 8.25 6.54 -3.16
N GLY A 293 7.95 6.78 -1.88
CA GLY A 293 6.57 6.78 -1.39
C GLY A 293 5.70 7.88 -2.02
N MET A 294 6.30 9.04 -2.28
CA MET A 294 5.59 10.16 -2.91
C MET A 294 5.26 9.88 -4.38
N VAL A 295 6.19 9.27 -5.13
CA VAL A 295 5.94 8.89 -6.54
C VAL A 295 4.80 7.89 -6.65
N ASN A 296 4.73 6.88 -5.77
CA ASN A 296 3.63 5.93 -5.75
C ASN A 296 2.28 6.60 -5.45
N PHE A 297 2.26 7.51 -4.48
CA PHE A 297 1.03 8.23 -4.14
C PHE A 297 0.58 9.18 -5.26
N LEU A 298 1.53 9.82 -5.96
CA LEU A 298 1.22 10.63 -7.14
C LEU A 298 0.58 9.78 -8.23
N TYR A 299 1.12 8.58 -8.51
CA TYR A 299 0.54 7.70 -9.50
C TYR A 299 -0.94 7.43 -9.21
N TYR A 300 -1.25 7.07 -7.97
CA TYR A 300 -2.64 6.88 -7.53
C TYR A 300 -3.51 8.12 -7.77
N LYS A 301 -3.01 9.33 -7.43
CA LYS A 301 -3.80 10.56 -7.51
C LYS A 301 -3.98 11.12 -8.91
N ILE A 302 -2.94 11.11 -9.76
CA ILE A 302 -2.97 11.80 -11.06
C ILE A 302 -2.98 10.86 -12.27
N VAL A 303 -2.94 9.53 -12.05
CA VAL A 303 -3.13 8.52 -13.11
C VAL A 303 -4.31 7.60 -12.79
N ASP A 304 -4.24 6.83 -11.69
CA ASP A 304 -5.23 5.79 -11.38
C ASP A 304 -6.65 6.37 -11.19
N ILE A 305 -6.82 7.39 -10.35
CA ILE A 305 -8.13 8.02 -10.13
C ILE A 305 -8.68 8.65 -11.42
N PRO A 306 -7.95 9.52 -12.15
CA PRO A 306 -8.45 10.14 -13.37
C PRO A 306 -8.75 9.12 -14.48
N LEU A 307 -7.96 8.04 -14.59
CA LEU A 307 -8.21 6.95 -15.53
C LEU A 307 -9.56 6.27 -15.24
N LYS A 308 -9.79 5.86 -13.99
CA LYS A 308 -11.03 5.18 -13.57
C LYS A 308 -12.26 6.08 -13.69
N ARG A 309 -12.09 7.38 -13.48
CA ARG A 309 -13.18 8.37 -13.60
C ARG A 309 -13.35 8.93 -15.01
N LYS A 310 -12.44 8.60 -15.94
CA LYS A 310 -12.40 9.17 -17.30
C LYS A 310 -12.36 10.70 -17.30
N GLU A 311 -11.64 11.29 -16.34
CA GLU A 311 -11.52 12.75 -16.18
C GLU A 311 -10.44 13.36 -17.08
N VAL A 312 -9.50 12.54 -17.53
CA VAL A 312 -8.36 12.93 -18.39
C VAL A 312 -8.22 11.89 -19.50
N ASP A 313 -7.88 12.33 -20.70
CA ASP A 313 -7.69 11.44 -21.86
C ASP A 313 -6.49 10.48 -21.65
N GLU A 314 -6.61 9.27 -22.21
CA GLU A 314 -5.62 8.20 -22.02
C GLU A 314 -4.23 8.53 -22.59
N LYS A 315 -4.14 9.38 -23.62
CA LYS A 315 -2.86 9.81 -24.20
C LYS A 315 -2.10 10.70 -23.21
N THR A 316 -2.78 11.64 -22.60
CA THR A 316 -2.21 12.50 -21.53
C THR A 316 -1.82 11.66 -20.31
N LEU A 317 -2.70 10.74 -19.87
CA LEU A 317 -2.40 9.83 -18.77
C LEU A 317 -1.19 8.93 -19.05
N LEU A 318 -1.02 8.46 -20.29
CA LEU A 318 0.15 7.68 -20.67
C LEU A 318 1.45 8.49 -20.50
N GLN A 319 1.45 9.75 -20.96
CA GLN A 319 2.63 10.61 -20.82
C GLN A 319 3.02 10.83 -19.34
N ILE A 320 2.02 11.05 -18.48
CA ILE A 320 2.23 11.20 -17.03
C ILE A 320 2.74 9.89 -16.42
N SER A 321 2.08 8.78 -16.76
CA SER A 321 2.43 7.44 -16.29
C SER A 321 3.86 7.06 -16.68
N GLU A 322 4.27 7.30 -17.94
CA GLU A 322 5.65 7.04 -18.40
C GLU A 322 6.69 7.83 -17.59
N LYS A 323 6.42 9.10 -17.24
CA LYS A 323 7.32 9.91 -16.39
C LYS A 323 7.47 9.32 -14.99
N LEU A 324 6.35 8.97 -14.36
CA LEU A 324 6.34 8.40 -13.00
C LEU A 324 7.02 7.02 -12.97
N VAL A 325 6.74 6.18 -13.94
CA VAL A 325 7.35 4.84 -14.05
C VAL A 325 8.86 4.93 -14.29
N LYS A 326 9.32 5.82 -15.19
CA LYS A 326 10.75 6.08 -15.38
C LYS A 326 11.44 6.55 -14.11
N ARG A 327 10.78 7.41 -13.32
CA ARG A 327 11.32 7.83 -12.02
C ARG A 327 11.46 6.65 -11.06
N LEU A 328 10.49 5.74 -11.02
CA LEU A 328 10.58 4.52 -10.20
C LEU A 328 11.66 3.56 -10.69
N GLU A 329 11.86 3.41 -11.99
CA GLU A 329 12.96 2.63 -12.57
C GLU A 329 14.33 3.22 -12.17
N PHE A 330 14.46 4.55 -12.20
CA PHE A 330 15.67 5.23 -11.72
C PHE A 330 15.91 4.96 -10.22
N ILE A 331 14.91 5.22 -9.38
CA ILE A 331 14.97 4.98 -7.93
C ILE A 331 15.30 3.51 -7.62
N ARG A 332 14.79 2.57 -8.41
CA ARG A 332 15.09 1.13 -8.26
C ARG A 332 16.58 0.82 -8.41
N SER A 333 17.26 1.48 -9.33
CA SER A 333 18.70 1.31 -9.58
C SER A 333 19.58 2.16 -8.68
N ASP A 334 19.07 3.30 -8.21
CA ASP A 334 19.77 4.27 -7.35
C ASP A 334 19.03 4.37 -6.01
N LYS A 335 19.39 3.46 -5.09
CA LYS A 335 18.73 3.35 -3.78
C LYS A 335 18.98 4.60 -2.93
N PRO A 336 17.93 5.33 -2.50
CA PRO A 336 18.09 6.49 -1.63
C PRO A 336 18.70 6.12 -0.27
N GLU A 337 19.49 7.05 0.30
CA GLU A 337 20.19 6.83 1.58
C GLU A 337 19.24 6.50 2.74
N GLU A 338 18.04 7.04 2.75
CA GLU A 338 17.00 6.78 3.74
C GLU A 338 16.59 5.30 3.81
N TYR A 339 16.81 4.53 2.74
CA TYR A 339 16.61 3.08 2.67
C TYR A 339 17.92 2.29 2.83
N GLY A 340 18.96 2.89 3.38
CA GLY A 340 20.27 2.26 3.62
C GLY A 340 20.16 0.93 4.37
N TYR A 341 19.18 0.81 5.28
CA TYR A 341 18.89 -0.41 6.05
C TYR A 341 18.30 -1.57 5.24
N LEU A 342 17.95 -1.37 3.97
CA LEU A 342 17.56 -2.45 3.05
C LEU A 342 18.75 -2.88 2.21
N SER A 343 18.94 -4.19 2.00
CA SER A 343 19.90 -4.66 1.01
C SER A 343 19.42 -4.31 -0.41
N ASN A 344 20.31 -4.37 -1.40
CA ASN A 344 19.94 -4.04 -2.77
C ASN A 344 18.84 -4.97 -3.32
N LYS A 345 18.88 -6.27 -2.97
CA LYS A 345 17.82 -7.21 -3.37
C LYS A 345 16.48 -6.88 -2.69
N GLU A 346 16.52 -6.52 -1.41
CA GLU A 346 15.32 -6.12 -0.69
C GLU A 346 14.73 -4.82 -1.24
N TRP A 347 15.59 -3.85 -1.55
CA TRP A 347 15.17 -2.59 -2.18
C TRP A 347 14.53 -2.80 -3.55
N VAL A 348 15.21 -3.51 -4.45
CA VAL A 348 14.68 -3.83 -5.77
C VAL A 348 13.37 -4.61 -5.67
N GLY A 349 13.29 -5.56 -4.72
CA GLY A 349 12.06 -6.30 -4.43
C GLY A 349 10.92 -5.38 -3.99
N MET A 350 11.17 -4.41 -3.12
CA MET A 350 10.19 -3.44 -2.66
C MET A 350 9.66 -2.57 -3.81
N VAL A 351 10.55 -2.04 -4.65
CA VAL A 351 10.15 -1.23 -5.81
C VAL A 351 9.40 -2.07 -6.85
N ASN A 352 9.87 -3.28 -7.14
CA ASN A 352 9.17 -4.19 -8.06
C ASN A 352 7.77 -4.55 -7.53
N ASN A 353 7.62 -4.76 -6.22
CA ASN A 353 6.32 -5.02 -5.61
C ASN A 353 5.36 -3.84 -5.79
N ALA A 354 5.81 -2.61 -5.58
CA ALA A 354 5.00 -1.42 -5.82
C ALA A 354 4.62 -1.26 -7.30
N LEU A 355 5.59 -1.46 -8.21
CA LEU A 355 5.31 -1.47 -9.64
C LEU A 355 4.25 -2.52 -9.99
N ALA A 356 4.37 -3.75 -9.48
CA ALA A 356 3.46 -4.84 -9.79
C ALA A 356 2.04 -4.59 -9.25
N THR A 357 1.92 -4.19 -7.98
CA THR A 357 0.62 -4.20 -7.28
C THR A 357 -0.15 -2.89 -7.39
N GLN A 358 0.52 -1.77 -7.67
CA GLN A 358 -0.09 -0.44 -7.66
C GLN A 358 -0.12 0.24 -9.03
N ILE A 359 0.79 -0.12 -9.93
CA ILE A 359 1.06 0.67 -11.13
C ILE A 359 0.90 -0.12 -12.42
N SER A 360 1.42 -1.36 -12.47
CA SER A 360 1.58 -2.08 -13.74
C SER A 360 0.28 -2.30 -14.50
N THR A 361 -0.83 -2.59 -13.81
CA THR A 361 -2.11 -2.84 -14.49
C THR A 361 -2.56 -1.63 -15.30
N ASP A 362 -2.60 -0.44 -14.67
CA ASP A 362 -3.02 0.79 -15.36
C ASP A 362 -2.00 1.22 -16.42
N HIS A 363 -0.71 1.08 -16.12
CA HIS A 363 0.33 1.43 -17.08
C HIS A 363 0.29 0.54 -18.33
N ILE A 364 0.10 -0.78 -18.16
CA ILE A 364 -0.05 -1.74 -19.25
C ILE A 364 -1.34 -1.46 -20.01
N HIS A 365 -2.44 -1.13 -19.34
CA HIS A 365 -3.67 -0.70 -19.98
C HIS A 365 -3.43 0.50 -20.92
N LEU A 366 -2.82 1.56 -20.43
CA LEU A 366 -2.51 2.77 -21.21
C LEU A 366 -1.57 2.46 -22.39
N LEU A 367 -0.58 1.58 -22.19
CA LEU A 367 0.32 1.14 -23.26
C LEU A 367 -0.42 0.30 -24.31
N ASN A 368 -1.32 -0.59 -23.92
CA ASN A 368 -2.16 -1.38 -24.83
C ASN A 368 -3.06 -0.48 -25.67
N ARG A 369 -3.69 0.54 -25.05
CA ARG A 369 -4.52 1.54 -25.75
C ARG A 369 -3.71 2.37 -26.75
N ALA A 370 -2.42 2.56 -26.50
CA ALA A 370 -1.49 3.23 -27.41
C ALA A 370 -0.75 2.26 -28.36
N GLU A 371 -1.14 0.99 -28.41
CA GLU A 371 -0.57 -0.08 -29.24
C GLU A 371 0.93 -0.35 -28.98
N LYS A 372 1.44 0.06 -27.81
CA LYS A 372 2.83 -0.15 -27.38
C LYS A 372 3.05 -1.52 -26.72
N TYR A 373 2.56 -2.60 -27.34
CA TYR A 373 2.54 -3.95 -26.79
C TYR A 373 3.91 -4.50 -26.33
N PRO A 374 5.04 -4.29 -27.06
CA PRO A 374 6.34 -4.77 -26.58
C PRO A 374 6.76 -4.11 -25.26
N VAL A 375 6.40 -2.83 -25.05
CA VAL A 375 6.68 -2.11 -23.81
C VAL A 375 5.75 -2.61 -22.69
N ALA A 376 4.47 -2.83 -22.99
CA ALA A 376 3.51 -3.43 -22.08
C ALA A 376 4.01 -4.81 -21.58
N LEU A 377 4.54 -5.64 -22.46
CA LEU A 377 5.11 -6.95 -22.13
C LEU A 377 6.32 -6.86 -21.21
N LYS A 378 7.18 -5.83 -21.34
CA LYS A 378 8.30 -5.57 -20.42
C LYS A 378 7.79 -5.38 -18.97
N TYR A 379 6.77 -4.54 -18.77
CA TYR A 379 6.23 -4.28 -17.44
C TYR A 379 5.42 -5.46 -16.90
N ALA A 380 4.73 -6.19 -17.76
CA ALA A 380 4.10 -7.45 -17.38
C ALA A 380 5.13 -8.48 -16.87
N GLY A 381 6.33 -8.51 -17.45
CA GLY A 381 7.44 -9.35 -16.98
C GLY A 381 7.93 -9.03 -15.57
N ILE A 382 7.77 -7.78 -15.10
CA ILE A 382 8.05 -7.39 -13.71
C ILE A 382 6.90 -7.82 -12.79
N ALA A 383 5.66 -7.64 -13.24
CA ALA A 383 4.47 -7.82 -12.43
C ALA A 383 4.06 -9.30 -12.29
N GLN A 384 4.12 -10.09 -13.34
CA GLN A 384 3.62 -11.47 -13.36
C GLN A 384 4.27 -12.40 -12.32
N PRO A 385 5.59 -12.37 -12.07
CA PRO A 385 6.20 -13.18 -11.01
C PRO A 385 5.66 -12.87 -9.60
N ILE A 386 5.17 -11.65 -9.37
CA ILE A 386 4.65 -11.18 -8.10
C ILE A 386 3.15 -11.45 -7.98
N LEU A 387 2.37 -11.08 -9.00
CA LEU A 387 0.92 -11.23 -9.02
C LEU A 387 0.49 -12.67 -9.34
N GLY A 388 1.31 -13.44 -10.01
CA GLY A 388 0.95 -14.75 -10.55
C GLY A 388 -0.22 -14.60 -11.53
N TYR A 389 -1.29 -15.34 -11.25
CA TYR A 389 -2.56 -15.28 -12.00
C TYR A 389 -3.71 -14.78 -11.11
N LYS A 390 -3.41 -14.09 -10.00
CA LYS A 390 -4.37 -13.75 -8.94
C LYS A 390 -4.97 -12.35 -9.06
N SER A 391 -4.83 -11.70 -10.22
CA SER A 391 -5.41 -10.38 -10.50
C SER A 391 -6.11 -10.40 -11.85
N ALA A 392 -7.45 -10.40 -11.84
CA ALA A 392 -8.24 -10.43 -13.07
C ALA A 392 -7.96 -9.23 -13.98
N ALA A 393 -7.80 -8.04 -13.43
CA ALA A 393 -7.48 -6.82 -14.18
C ALA A 393 -6.11 -6.93 -14.87
N PHE A 394 -5.08 -7.37 -14.14
CA PHE A 394 -3.75 -7.59 -14.72
C PHE A 394 -3.76 -8.71 -15.77
N ASN A 395 -4.43 -9.83 -15.51
CA ASN A 395 -4.54 -10.95 -16.43
C ASN A 395 -5.21 -10.51 -17.73
N ASN A 396 -6.26 -9.68 -17.64
CA ASN A 396 -6.93 -9.12 -18.80
C ASN A 396 -5.98 -8.29 -19.66
N GLU A 397 -5.28 -7.33 -19.08
CA GLU A 397 -4.34 -6.48 -19.82
C GLU A 397 -3.19 -7.28 -20.43
N LEU A 398 -2.65 -8.26 -19.72
CA LEU A 398 -1.64 -9.16 -20.25
C LEU A 398 -2.19 -10.03 -21.41
N SER A 399 -3.46 -10.46 -21.34
CA SER A 399 -4.08 -11.22 -22.40
C SER A 399 -4.19 -10.42 -23.71
N ILE A 400 -4.54 -9.14 -23.62
CA ILE A 400 -4.57 -8.20 -24.75
C ILE A 400 -3.17 -8.08 -25.36
N THR A 401 -2.16 -7.82 -24.53
CA THR A 401 -0.76 -7.70 -24.95
C THR A 401 -0.29 -8.96 -25.69
N LEU A 402 -0.50 -10.16 -25.11
CA LEU A 402 -0.05 -11.42 -25.68
C LEU A 402 -0.80 -11.77 -26.99
N ASN A 403 -2.09 -11.47 -27.05
CA ASN A 403 -2.90 -11.69 -28.24
C ASN A 403 -2.41 -10.86 -29.42
N HIS A 404 -2.14 -9.57 -29.22
CA HIS A 404 -1.61 -8.68 -30.26
C HIS A 404 -0.19 -9.05 -30.71
N LEU A 405 0.65 -9.51 -29.79
CA LEU A 405 2.00 -10.00 -30.09
C LEU A 405 2.01 -11.42 -30.67
N LYS A 406 0.85 -12.08 -30.82
CA LYS A 406 0.70 -13.47 -31.31
C LYS A 406 1.48 -14.51 -30.46
N GLU A 407 1.65 -14.22 -29.18
CA GLU A 407 2.29 -15.09 -28.19
C GLU A 407 1.34 -16.23 -27.75
N ASN A 408 0.83 -17.01 -28.72
CA ASN A 408 -0.29 -17.94 -28.54
C ASN A 408 -0.08 -18.96 -27.41
N LYS A 409 1.15 -19.49 -27.24
CA LYS A 409 1.45 -20.46 -26.19
C LYS A 409 1.32 -19.84 -24.79
N ARG A 410 1.85 -18.64 -24.61
CA ARG A 410 1.77 -17.91 -23.33
C ARG A 410 0.35 -17.45 -23.05
N LEU A 411 -0.38 -17.01 -24.10
CA LEU A 411 -1.78 -16.62 -24.00
C LEU A 411 -2.65 -17.80 -23.53
N ALA A 412 -2.49 -18.99 -24.11
CA ALA A 412 -3.25 -20.18 -23.72
C ALA A 412 -3.04 -20.50 -22.22
N VAL A 413 -1.77 -20.53 -21.78
CA VAL A 413 -1.45 -20.76 -20.35
C VAL A 413 -2.06 -19.67 -19.45
N LEU A 414 -1.99 -18.40 -19.85
CA LEU A 414 -2.58 -17.31 -19.08
C LEU A 414 -4.10 -17.47 -18.94
N LEU A 415 -4.80 -17.77 -20.04
CA LEU A 415 -6.26 -17.92 -20.03
C LEU A 415 -6.69 -19.08 -19.12
N GLU A 416 -6.11 -20.28 -19.30
CA GLU A 416 -6.43 -21.46 -18.51
C GLU A 416 -6.11 -21.27 -17.01
N ARG A 417 -4.93 -20.71 -16.70
CA ARG A 417 -4.54 -20.44 -15.30
C ARG A 417 -5.41 -19.37 -14.65
N SER A 418 -5.84 -18.36 -15.39
CA SER A 418 -6.75 -17.33 -14.87
C SER A 418 -8.13 -17.91 -14.54
N ILE A 419 -8.64 -18.84 -15.35
CA ILE A 419 -9.88 -19.59 -15.04
C ILE A 419 -9.67 -20.47 -13.81
N TYR A 420 -8.54 -21.19 -13.73
CA TYR A 420 -8.22 -22.03 -12.57
C TYR A 420 -8.18 -21.22 -11.26
N GLU A 421 -7.58 -20.02 -11.28
CA GLU A 421 -7.51 -19.12 -10.12
C GLU A 421 -8.82 -18.32 -9.90
N ASN A 422 -9.82 -18.51 -10.77
CA ASN A 422 -11.06 -17.73 -10.78
C ASN A 422 -10.83 -16.21 -10.89
N GLN A 423 -9.87 -15.84 -11.73
CA GLN A 423 -9.42 -14.46 -11.95
C GLN A 423 -9.39 -14.13 -13.44
N ALA A 424 -10.51 -14.36 -14.14
CA ALA A 424 -10.67 -14.03 -15.55
C ALA A 424 -11.76 -12.98 -15.78
N SER A 425 -11.59 -12.21 -16.86
CA SER A 425 -12.61 -11.30 -17.40
C SER A 425 -13.50 -12.00 -18.43
N THR A 426 -14.58 -11.33 -18.82
CA THR A 426 -15.46 -11.79 -19.91
C THR A 426 -14.74 -11.86 -21.24
N GLU A 427 -13.83 -10.91 -21.51
CA GLU A 427 -13.01 -10.85 -22.72
C GLU A 427 -12.04 -12.04 -22.79
N MET A 428 -11.45 -12.41 -21.67
CA MET A 428 -10.58 -13.59 -21.58
C MET A 428 -11.35 -14.89 -21.85
N ILE A 429 -12.59 -15.02 -21.35
CA ILE A 429 -13.46 -16.16 -21.65
C ILE A 429 -13.76 -16.20 -23.17
N ALA A 430 -14.05 -15.05 -23.79
CA ALA A 430 -14.29 -14.95 -25.21
C ALA A 430 -13.05 -15.35 -26.05
N LEU A 431 -11.85 -14.92 -25.64
CA LEU A 431 -10.59 -15.33 -26.26
C LEU A 431 -10.35 -16.85 -26.13
N LEU A 432 -10.62 -17.41 -24.95
CA LEU A 432 -10.51 -18.85 -24.72
C LEU A 432 -11.50 -19.63 -25.60
N LYS A 433 -12.75 -19.16 -25.69
CA LYS A 433 -13.79 -19.75 -26.57
C LYS A 433 -13.38 -19.71 -28.03
N SER A 434 -12.87 -18.57 -28.50
CA SER A 434 -12.37 -18.44 -29.87
C SER A 434 -11.22 -19.41 -30.19
N SER A 435 -10.30 -19.56 -29.22
CA SER A 435 -9.19 -20.52 -29.34
C SER A 435 -9.67 -21.97 -29.34
N TYR A 436 -10.67 -22.29 -28.49
CA TYR A 436 -11.32 -23.62 -28.46
C TYR A 436 -12.00 -23.95 -29.81
N ILE A 437 -12.82 -23.03 -30.34
CA ILE A 437 -13.51 -23.22 -31.62
C ILE A 437 -12.48 -23.41 -32.76
N LYS A 438 -11.41 -22.63 -32.76
CA LYS A 438 -10.34 -22.79 -33.78
C LYS A 438 -9.68 -24.16 -33.69
N ALA A 439 -9.52 -24.72 -32.50
CA ALA A 439 -8.89 -26.03 -32.30
C ALA A 439 -9.85 -27.21 -32.55
N LYS A 440 -11.14 -27.05 -32.25
CA LYS A 440 -12.15 -28.14 -32.33
C LYS A 440 -13.09 -28.05 -33.52
N GLY A 441 -13.10 -26.93 -34.23
CA GLY A 441 -14.02 -26.69 -35.37
C GLY A 441 -15.46 -26.38 -34.96
N SER A 442 -15.79 -26.38 -33.65
CA SER A 442 -17.13 -26.15 -33.10
C SER A 442 -17.06 -25.59 -31.70
N GLU A 443 -18.09 -24.87 -31.26
CA GLU A 443 -18.22 -24.43 -29.86
C GLU A 443 -18.81 -25.53 -28.96
N LEU A 444 -19.29 -26.62 -29.52
CA LEU A 444 -19.91 -27.72 -28.77
C LEU A 444 -18.91 -28.28 -27.74
N GLY A 445 -19.34 -28.35 -26.47
CA GLY A 445 -18.51 -28.81 -25.36
C GLY A 445 -17.63 -27.73 -24.72
N PHE A 446 -17.69 -26.47 -25.17
CA PHE A 446 -16.90 -25.39 -24.56
C PHE A 446 -17.24 -25.17 -23.08
N ASP A 447 -18.52 -25.19 -22.71
CA ASP A 447 -18.95 -25.00 -21.32
C ASP A 447 -18.40 -26.09 -20.39
N THR A 448 -18.42 -27.35 -20.87
CA THR A 448 -17.82 -28.48 -20.14
C THR A 448 -16.30 -28.33 -20.00
N TYR A 449 -15.62 -27.87 -21.06
CA TYR A 449 -14.19 -27.58 -21.03
C TYR A 449 -13.88 -26.45 -20.04
N LEU A 450 -14.62 -25.34 -20.08
CA LEU A 450 -14.46 -24.21 -19.18
C LEU A 450 -14.66 -24.62 -17.71
N GLU A 451 -15.69 -25.41 -17.42
CA GLU A 451 -15.94 -25.91 -16.07
C GLU A 451 -14.83 -26.86 -15.59
N GLY A 452 -14.30 -27.69 -16.51
CA GLY A 452 -13.17 -28.58 -16.22
C GLY A 452 -11.85 -27.88 -15.88
N LEU A 453 -11.69 -26.61 -16.29
CA LEU A 453 -10.52 -25.79 -15.94
C LEU A 453 -10.58 -25.24 -14.50
N LYS A 454 -11.75 -25.16 -13.88
CA LYS A 454 -11.92 -24.57 -12.56
C LYS A 454 -11.29 -25.41 -11.45
N ASN A 455 -10.74 -24.72 -10.45
CA ASN A 455 -10.19 -25.36 -9.26
C ASN A 455 -11.30 -25.86 -8.33
N SER A 456 -11.60 -27.15 -8.39
CA SER A 456 -12.65 -27.76 -7.57
C SER A 456 -12.44 -27.61 -6.06
N THR A 457 -11.19 -27.64 -5.59
CA THR A 457 -10.85 -27.40 -4.17
C THR A 457 -11.10 -25.94 -3.78
N GLY A 458 -10.71 -24.99 -4.63
CA GLY A 458 -10.99 -23.58 -4.43
C GLY A 458 -12.49 -23.28 -4.42
N SER A 459 -13.26 -23.89 -5.34
CA SER A 459 -14.71 -23.75 -5.40
C SER A 459 -15.39 -24.29 -4.13
N LYS A 460 -14.99 -25.46 -3.62
CA LYS A 460 -15.49 -26.02 -2.36
C LYS A 460 -15.18 -25.12 -1.16
N LYS A 461 -13.97 -24.56 -1.12
CA LYS A 461 -13.59 -23.62 -0.05
C LYS A 461 -14.44 -22.34 -0.10
N MET A 462 -14.65 -21.77 -1.28
CA MET A 462 -15.52 -20.60 -1.47
C MET A 462 -16.95 -20.93 -1.02
N GLN A 463 -17.51 -22.07 -1.44
CA GLN A 463 -18.85 -22.49 -1.03
C GLN A 463 -18.97 -22.64 0.50
N ALA A 464 -17.99 -23.26 1.14
CA ALA A 464 -17.96 -23.40 2.60
C ALA A 464 -17.91 -22.04 3.31
N GLU A 465 -17.18 -21.06 2.76
CA GLU A 465 -17.11 -19.71 3.29
C GLU A 465 -18.44 -18.96 3.13
N ILE A 466 -19.05 -19.03 1.96
CA ILE A 466 -20.37 -18.45 1.69
C ILE A 466 -21.41 -19.01 2.68
N LEU A 467 -21.45 -20.33 2.88
CA LEU A 467 -22.40 -20.97 3.78
C LEU A 467 -22.23 -20.56 5.25
N ARG A 468 -21.02 -20.21 5.69
CA ARG A 468 -20.77 -19.68 7.04
C ARG A 468 -21.39 -18.29 7.25
N HIS A 469 -21.54 -17.51 6.19
CA HIS A 469 -22.10 -16.17 6.23
C HIS A 469 -23.58 -16.13 5.85
N LYS A 470 -24.25 -17.27 5.86
CA LYS A 470 -25.69 -17.35 5.68
C LYS A 470 -26.41 -16.54 6.77
N ILE A 471 -27.39 -15.76 6.38
CA ILE A 471 -28.24 -14.97 7.27
C ILE A 471 -29.68 -15.42 7.13
N GLU A 472 -30.53 -14.98 8.06
CA GLU A 472 -31.96 -15.24 8.03
C GLU A 472 -32.66 -14.01 8.57
N ALA A 473 -33.08 -13.13 7.66
CA ALA A 473 -33.73 -11.89 8.02
C ALA A 473 -34.75 -11.48 6.96
N PRO A 474 -35.92 -10.95 7.36
CA PRO A 474 -36.90 -10.48 6.39
C PRO A 474 -36.33 -9.30 5.58
N MET A 475 -36.59 -9.31 4.27
CA MET A 475 -36.30 -8.16 3.42
C MET A 475 -37.17 -6.97 3.83
N VAL A 476 -36.59 -5.79 3.80
CA VAL A 476 -37.34 -4.52 3.98
C VAL A 476 -38.38 -4.39 2.87
N ASP A 477 -39.63 -4.12 3.23
CA ASP A 477 -40.68 -3.95 2.23
C ASP A 477 -40.40 -2.72 1.36
N PHE A 478 -40.73 -2.81 0.07
CA PHE A 478 -40.48 -1.74 -0.89
C PHE A 478 -41.52 -1.67 -2.00
N ALA A 479 -41.62 -0.49 -2.60
CA ALA A 479 -42.30 -0.22 -3.85
C ALA A 479 -41.47 0.77 -4.66
N MET A 480 -40.83 0.30 -5.73
CA MET A 480 -39.89 1.08 -6.55
C MET A 480 -40.31 1.07 -8.03
N GLN A 481 -40.00 2.14 -8.76
CA GLN A 481 -40.25 2.23 -10.20
C GLN A 481 -39.17 1.52 -11.02
N ASP A 482 -39.59 0.81 -12.06
CA ASP A 482 -38.69 0.31 -13.09
C ASP A 482 -38.39 1.37 -14.18
N LEU A 483 -37.55 1.02 -15.16
CA LEU A 483 -37.23 1.88 -16.31
C LEU A 483 -38.45 2.30 -17.17
N LYS A 484 -39.57 1.61 -17.05
CA LYS A 484 -40.82 1.88 -17.78
C LYS A 484 -41.85 2.63 -16.91
N GLY A 485 -41.48 2.97 -15.68
CA GLY A 485 -42.38 3.63 -14.72
C GLY A 485 -43.36 2.70 -14.00
N LYS A 486 -43.29 1.38 -14.22
CA LYS A 486 -44.08 0.39 -13.49
C LYS A 486 -43.59 0.24 -12.07
N ILE A 487 -44.49 0.23 -11.10
CA ILE A 487 -44.13 -0.07 -9.69
C ILE A 487 -43.93 -1.57 -9.52
N VAL A 488 -42.82 -1.92 -8.94
CA VAL A 488 -42.45 -3.29 -8.50
C VAL A 488 -42.43 -3.28 -6.97
N LYS A 489 -43.17 -4.22 -6.37
CA LYS A 489 -43.27 -4.38 -4.91
C LYS A 489 -42.60 -5.68 -4.49
N LEU A 490 -42.10 -5.75 -3.25
CA LEU A 490 -41.57 -6.98 -2.67
C LEU A 490 -42.59 -8.14 -2.75
N SER A 491 -43.90 -7.84 -2.53
CA SER A 491 -44.97 -8.82 -2.63
C SER A 491 -45.10 -9.49 -4.02
N ASP A 492 -44.70 -8.78 -5.09
CA ASP A 492 -44.75 -9.27 -6.48
C ASP A 492 -43.68 -10.30 -6.77
N LEU A 493 -42.70 -10.42 -5.87
CA LEU A 493 -41.50 -11.28 -6.02
C LEU A 493 -41.63 -12.60 -5.22
N LYS A 494 -42.75 -12.79 -4.50
CA LYS A 494 -43.02 -14.05 -3.78
C LYS A 494 -42.97 -15.25 -4.73
N GLY A 495 -42.39 -16.35 -4.24
CA GLY A 495 -42.21 -17.57 -5.02
C GLY A 495 -40.95 -17.57 -5.90
N LYS A 496 -40.16 -16.51 -5.89
CA LYS A 496 -38.91 -16.39 -6.66
C LYS A 496 -37.69 -16.24 -5.75
N THR A 497 -36.55 -16.75 -6.20
CA THR A 497 -35.26 -16.37 -5.66
C THR A 497 -34.84 -15.06 -6.31
N VAL A 498 -34.60 -14.03 -5.52
CA VAL A 498 -34.32 -12.67 -5.99
C VAL A 498 -32.88 -12.30 -5.65
N VAL A 499 -32.15 -11.84 -6.64
CA VAL A 499 -30.83 -11.18 -6.45
C VAL A 499 -31.06 -9.69 -6.62
N MET A 500 -30.74 -8.90 -5.59
CA MET A 500 -30.76 -7.43 -5.65
C MET A 500 -29.34 -6.89 -5.57
N ASP A 501 -28.96 -5.97 -6.46
CA ASP A 501 -27.67 -5.27 -6.47
C ASP A 501 -27.92 -3.77 -6.36
N PHE A 502 -27.55 -3.17 -5.22
CA PHE A 502 -27.64 -1.72 -5.02
C PHE A 502 -26.41 -1.03 -5.59
N TRP A 503 -26.63 -0.04 -6.42
CA TRP A 503 -25.57 0.65 -7.17
C TRP A 503 -25.92 2.12 -7.45
N ALA A 504 -24.97 2.90 -7.99
CA ALA A 504 -25.18 4.27 -8.44
C ALA A 504 -24.36 4.59 -9.72
N THR A 505 -24.79 5.61 -10.47
CA THR A 505 -24.08 6.02 -11.70
C THR A 505 -22.66 6.49 -11.43
N TRP A 506 -22.39 7.10 -10.30
CA TRP A 506 -21.07 7.56 -9.86
C TRP A 506 -20.21 6.45 -9.22
N CYS A 507 -20.78 5.28 -8.91
CA CYS A 507 -20.09 4.19 -8.22
C CYS A 507 -19.21 3.37 -9.18
N ILE A 508 -17.92 3.64 -9.21
CA ILE A 508 -16.95 2.93 -10.07
C ILE A 508 -16.92 1.42 -9.79
N PRO A 509 -16.78 0.94 -8.53
CA PRO A 509 -16.74 -0.50 -8.26
C PRO A 509 -18.06 -1.20 -8.58
N CYS A 510 -19.20 -0.51 -8.52
CA CYS A 510 -20.49 -1.06 -8.93
C CYS A 510 -20.49 -1.37 -10.44
N LYS A 511 -20.14 -0.39 -11.26
CA LYS A 511 -20.05 -0.58 -12.71
C LYS A 511 -19.01 -1.64 -13.10
N ALA A 512 -17.90 -1.72 -12.38
CA ALA A 512 -16.88 -2.75 -12.58
C ALA A 512 -17.39 -4.18 -12.25
N SER A 513 -18.39 -4.33 -11.38
CA SER A 513 -18.99 -5.63 -11.05
C SER A 513 -19.98 -6.16 -12.11
N PHE A 514 -20.50 -5.30 -12.96
CA PHE A 514 -21.58 -5.65 -13.91
C PHE A 514 -21.25 -6.76 -14.91
N PRO A 515 -20.03 -6.88 -15.47
CA PRO A 515 -19.68 -8.04 -16.29
C PRO A 515 -19.83 -9.36 -15.54
N GLY A 516 -19.44 -9.42 -14.26
CA GLY A 516 -19.62 -10.60 -13.42
C GLY A 516 -21.10 -10.88 -13.09
N MET A 517 -21.89 -9.84 -12.83
CA MET A 517 -23.34 -9.98 -12.64
C MET A 517 -24.03 -10.48 -13.92
N LYS A 518 -23.60 -9.99 -15.09
CA LYS A 518 -24.10 -10.50 -16.37
C LYS A 518 -23.80 -11.99 -16.56
N LEU A 519 -22.60 -12.44 -16.25
CA LEU A 519 -22.26 -13.88 -16.27
C LEU A 519 -23.17 -14.69 -15.33
N ALA A 520 -23.49 -14.17 -14.14
CA ALA A 520 -24.43 -14.81 -13.24
C ALA A 520 -25.85 -14.87 -13.82
N ILE A 521 -26.35 -13.76 -14.40
CA ILE A 521 -27.67 -13.72 -15.07
C ILE A 521 -27.74 -14.76 -16.19
N ASP A 522 -26.71 -14.84 -17.04
CA ASP A 522 -26.68 -15.76 -18.19
C ASP A 522 -26.82 -17.22 -17.75
N ARG A 523 -26.30 -17.60 -16.57
CA ARG A 523 -26.47 -18.95 -15.99
C ARG A 523 -27.92 -19.31 -15.65
N TYR A 524 -28.71 -18.31 -15.24
CA TYR A 524 -30.12 -18.50 -14.84
C TYR A 524 -31.11 -18.02 -15.91
N ALA A 525 -30.65 -17.71 -17.11
CA ALA A 525 -31.52 -17.16 -18.19
C ALA A 525 -32.71 -18.06 -18.56
N LYS A 526 -32.61 -19.38 -18.27
CA LYS A 526 -33.69 -20.35 -18.52
C LYS A 526 -34.49 -20.71 -17.26
N ASP A 527 -34.16 -20.14 -16.10
CA ASP A 527 -34.86 -20.40 -14.84
C ASP A 527 -35.81 -19.24 -14.48
N PRO A 528 -37.13 -19.40 -14.71
CA PRO A 528 -38.10 -18.34 -14.46
C PRO A 528 -38.27 -18.02 -12.96
N ASN A 529 -37.75 -18.88 -12.08
CA ASN A 529 -37.85 -18.72 -10.63
C ASN A 529 -36.67 -17.91 -10.05
N VAL A 530 -35.70 -17.49 -10.86
CA VAL A 530 -34.60 -16.64 -10.44
C VAL A 530 -34.70 -15.30 -11.15
N VAL A 531 -34.70 -14.21 -10.42
CA VAL A 531 -34.76 -12.86 -10.98
C VAL A 531 -33.69 -11.96 -10.38
N PHE A 532 -33.10 -11.10 -11.23
CA PHE A 532 -32.09 -10.14 -10.84
C PHE A 532 -32.64 -8.74 -10.97
N TYR A 533 -32.50 -7.91 -9.93
CA TYR A 533 -32.82 -6.49 -9.92
C TYR A 533 -31.58 -5.65 -9.57
N PHE A 534 -31.41 -4.56 -10.28
CA PHE A 534 -30.36 -3.57 -10.07
C PHE A 534 -31.01 -2.29 -9.53
N VAL A 535 -30.84 -2.04 -8.24
CA VAL A 535 -31.47 -0.91 -7.56
C VAL A 535 -30.52 0.28 -7.60
N ASP A 536 -30.89 1.27 -8.40
CA ASP A 536 -30.19 2.54 -8.48
C ASP A 536 -30.53 3.39 -7.25
N THR A 537 -29.52 3.77 -6.47
CA THR A 537 -29.67 4.43 -5.16
C THR A 537 -28.59 5.48 -4.93
N GLU A 538 -28.72 6.32 -3.90
CA GLU A 538 -27.79 7.40 -3.54
C GLU A 538 -27.49 8.40 -4.68
N GLU A 539 -28.42 8.56 -5.61
CA GLU A 539 -28.32 9.53 -6.71
C GLU A 539 -28.77 10.93 -6.27
N ARG A 540 -28.15 11.95 -6.86
CA ARG A 540 -28.45 13.36 -6.59
C ARG A 540 -28.88 14.08 -7.87
N GLY A 541 -29.77 15.07 -7.73
CA GLY A 541 -30.28 15.82 -8.88
C GLY A 541 -31.34 15.05 -9.66
N ASP A 542 -31.75 15.55 -10.82
CA ASP A 542 -32.89 15.04 -11.56
C ASP A 542 -32.55 14.24 -12.83
N SER A 543 -31.27 14.26 -13.25
CA SER A 543 -30.80 13.65 -14.52
C SER A 543 -30.50 12.15 -14.42
N TYR A 544 -30.35 11.60 -13.21
CA TYR A 544 -29.84 10.24 -12.98
C TYR A 544 -30.64 9.15 -13.71
N LYS A 545 -31.99 9.26 -13.80
CA LYS A 545 -32.81 8.24 -14.49
C LYS A 545 -32.44 8.11 -15.97
N LYS A 546 -32.13 9.24 -16.62
CA LYS A 546 -31.63 9.23 -17.99
C LYS A 546 -30.25 8.65 -18.07
N GLU A 547 -29.34 9.05 -17.20
CA GLU A 547 -27.95 8.56 -17.15
C GLU A 547 -27.90 7.05 -16.93
N VAL A 548 -28.71 6.51 -16.01
CA VAL A 548 -28.88 5.07 -15.79
C VAL A 548 -29.36 4.38 -17.04
N SER A 549 -30.46 4.88 -17.68
CA SER A 549 -31.02 4.27 -18.89
C SER A 549 -29.99 4.25 -20.02
N ASP A 550 -29.28 5.36 -20.24
CA ASP A 550 -28.29 5.49 -21.29
C ASP A 550 -27.09 4.55 -21.02
N TYR A 551 -26.64 4.45 -19.79
CA TYR A 551 -25.56 3.56 -19.40
C TYR A 551 -25.88 2.08 -19.60
N ILE A 552 -27.06 1.64 -19.17
CA ILE A 552 -27.51 0.25 -19.34
C ILE A 552 -27.66 -0.10 -20.83
N LYS A 553 -28.25 0.79 -21.63
CA LYS A 553 -28.42 0.59 -23.08
C LYS A 553 -27.10 0.56 -23.84
N SER A 554 -26.22 1.52 -23.57
CA SER A 554 -24.94 1.64 -24.29
C SER A 554 -24.00 0.45 -24.04
N ASN A 555 -24.16 -0.23 -22.91
CA ASN A 555 -23.37 -1.41 -22.54
C ASN A 555 -24.11 -2.75 -22.80
N ASN A 556 -25.31 -2.72 -23.37
CA ASN A 556 -26.15 -3.90 -23.67
C ASN A 556 -26.37 -4.81 -22.45
N TYR A 557 -26.58 -4.24 -21.25
CA TYR A 557 -26.85 -5.01 -20.05
C TYR A 557 -28.34 -5.44 -19.99
N PRO A 558 -28.63 -6.75 -19.79
CA PRO A 558 -30.01 -7.26 -19.67
C PRO A 558 -30.57 -7.08 -18.26
N PHE A 559 -30.43 -5.87 -17.70
CA PHE A 559 -30.70 -5.61 -16.29
C PHE A 559 -32.14 -5.11 -16.07
N ASN A 560 -32.84 -5.70 -15.11
CA ASN A 560 -34.08 -5.15 -14.57
C ASN A 560 -33.69 -4.07 -13.55
N VAL A 561 -33.76 -2.81 -13.95
CA VAL A 561 -33.41 -1.68 -13.07
C VAL A 561 -34.63 -1.24 -12.27
N LEU A 562 -34.41 -0.96 -11.00
CA LEU A 562 -35.36 -0.25 -10.12
C LEU A 562 -34.73 1.05 -9.63
N PHE A 563 -35.53 2.08 -9.50
CA PHE A 563 -35.11 3.35 -8.93
C PHE A 563 -35.51 3.41 -7.47
N ASP A 564 -34.54 3.58 -6.57
CA ASP A 564 -34.84 3.81 -5.16
C ASP A 564 -35.56 5.14 -4.97
N ASN A 565 -36.41 5.18 -3.96
CA ASN A 565 -37.18 6.40 -3.64
C ASN A 565 -36.26 7.47 -3.01
N MET A 566 -36.75 8.71 -2.99
CA MET A 566 -36.06 9.81 -2.32
C MET A 566 -35.90 9.51 -0.83
N ALA A 567 -34.68 9.70 -0.27
CA ALA A 567 -34.44 9.60 1.16
C ALA A 567 -35.19 10.67 1.96
N ALA A 568 -35.39 10.43 3.23
CA ALA A 568 -36.18 11.31 4.10
C ALA A 568 -35.65 12.75 4.19
N ASP A 569 -34.37 12.97 3.95
CA ASP A 569 -33.76 14.32 3.95
C ASP A 569 -33.92 15.07 2.61
N GLY A 570 -34.45 14.41 1.59
CA GLY A 570 -34.73 14.99 0.27
C GLY A 570 -33.47 15.33 -0.57
N LYS A 571 -32.26 14.88 -0.18
CA LYS A 571 -31.01 15.27 -0.85
C LYS A 571 -30.53 14.28 -1.90
N ALA A 572 -30.88 13.01 -1.73
CA ALA A 572 -30.50 11.93 -2.63
C ALA A 572 -31.58 10.85 -2.61
N THR A 573 -31.58 9.96 -3.61
CA THR A 573 -32.32 8.70 -3.52
C THR A 573 -31.71 7.81 -2.46
N GLY A 574 -32.49 6.87 -1.88
CA GLY A 574 -31.92 5.95 -0.88
C GLY A 574 -32.89 5.48 0.19
N GLU A 575 -34.20 5.70 0.05
CA GLU A 575 -35.20 5.35 1.08
C GLU A 575 -35.15 3.87 1.45
N VAL A 576 -35.11 2.97 0.47
CA VAL A 576 -35.05 1.52 0.69
C VAL A 576 -33.66 1.11 1.16
N PHE A 577 -32.61 1.64 0.53
CA PHE A 577 -31.23 1.34 0.88
C PHE A 577 -30.89 1.79 2.30
N ASP A 578 -31.31 2.98 2.72
CA ASP A 578 -31.09 3.51 4.08
C ASP A 578 -31.76 2.63 5.16
N ARG A 579 -33.01 2.20 4.91
CA ARG A 579 -33.71 1.27 5.82
C ARG A 579 -32.98 -0.05 5.94
N TYR A 580 -32.48 -0.54 4.81
CA TYR A 580 -31.68 -1.76 4.75
C TYR A 580 -30.35 -1.58 5.50
N CYS A 581 -29.63 -0.50 5.24
CA CYS A 581 -28.38 -0.18 5.92
C CYS A 581 -28.54 -0.11 7.44
N LYS A 582 -29.60 0.51 7.92
CA LYS A 582 -29.92 0.57 9.37
C LYS A 582 -30.21 -0.80 9.95
N ALA A 583 -30.98 -1.64 9.24
CA ALA A 583 -31.36 -2.96 9.71
C ALA A 583 -30.17 -3.92 9.81
N PHE A 584 -29.25 -3.87 8.85
CA PHE A 584 -28.13 -4.82 8.72
C PHE A 584 -26.75 -4.25 9.05
N LYS A 585 -26.66 -2.98 9.52
CA LYS A 585 -25.42 -2.27 9.85
C LYS A 585 -24.41 -2.27 8.69
N ILE A 586 -24.90 -2.01 7.49
CA ILE A 586 -24.11 -1.93 6.28
C ILE A 586 -23.87 -0.47 5.94
N SER A 587 -22.76 -0.20 5.28
CA SER A 587 -22.43 1.12 4.74
C SER A 587 -21.76 0.96 3.39
N GLY A 588 -22.44 1.38 2.32
CA GLY A 588 -21.86 1.55 1.00
C GLY A 588 -22.27 0.50 -0.05
N ILE A 589 -22.05 0.89 -1.28
CA ILE A 589 -22.32 0.17 -2.52
C ILE A 589 -21.01 -0.21 -3.23
N PRO A 590 -20.99 -1.28 -4.08
CA PRO A 590 -22.11 -2.17 -4.43
C PRO A 590 -22.48 -3.10 -3.28
N GLN A 591 -23.80 -3.30 -3.09
CA GLN A 591 -24.34 -4.21 -2.09
C GLN A 591 -25.27 -5.21 -2.75
N LYS A 592 -24.99 -6.48 -2.59
CA LYS A 592 -25.76 -7.58 -3.19
C LYS A 592 -26.50 -8.37 -2.13
N LEU A 593 -27.73 -8.73 -2.41
CA LEU A 593 -28.59 -9.57 -1.57
C LEU A 593 -29.11 -10.75 -2.37
N VAL A 594 -29.21 -11.90 -1.73
CA VAL A 594 -29.95 -13.05 -2.25
C VAL A 594 -31.08 -13.37 -1.31
N ILE A 595 -32.30 -13.27 -1.83
CA ILE A 595 -33.57 -13.36 -1.11
C ILE A 595 -34.30 -14.61 -1.57
N ASP A 596 -34.86 -15.37 -0.66
CA ASP A 596 -35.60 -16.57 -0.98
C ASP A 596 -37.07 -16.27 -1.41
N GLN A 597 -37.76 -17.34 -1.80
CA GLN A 597 -39.15 -17.29 -2.27
C GLN A 597 -40.17 -16.76 -1.24
N ASN A 598 -39.79 -16.69 0.02
CA ASN A 598 -40.59 -16.19 1.13
C ASN A 598 -40.30 -14.72 1.49
N GLY A 599 -39.31 -14.10 0.80
CA GLY A 599 -38.88 -12.74 1.08
C GLY A 599 -37.85 -12.64 2.22
N ILE A 600 -37.17 -13.74 2.54
CA ILE A 600 -36.10 -13.80 3.54
C ILE A 600 -34.74 -13.64 2.87
N ILE A 601 -33.94 -12.68 3.33
CA ILE A 601 -32.55 -12.54 2.90
C ILE A 601 -31.74 -13.71 3.45
N ARG A 602 -31.09 -14.44 2.56
CA ARG A 602 -30.26 -15.59 2.89
C ARG A 602 -28.77 -15.30 2.81
N PHE A 603 -28.37 -14.39 1.94
CA PHE A 603 -26.98 -13.97 1.77
C PHE A 603 -26.89 -12.50 1.45
N GLN A 604 -25.75 -11.91 1.84
CA GLN A 604 -25.35 -10.56 1.45
C GLN A 604 -23.87 -10.53 1.09
N SER A 605 -23.50 -9.66 0.15
CA SER A 605 -22.12 -9.42 -0.25
C SER A 605 -21.91 -7.94 -0.54
N THR A 606 -20.84 -7.36 0.04
CA THR A 606 -20.52 -5.94 -0.10
C THR A 606 -19.24 -5.76 -0.90
N GLY A 607 -19.23 -4.82 -1.83
CA GLY A 607 -18.05 -4.50 -2.63
C GLY A 607 -17.90 -5.38 -3.88
N PHE A 608 -16.72 -5.27 -4.51
CA PHE A 608 -16.31 -6.04 -5.66
C PHE A 608 -14.79 -6.29 -5.61
N ASN A 609 -14.37 -7.53 -5.75
CA ASN A 609 -12.97 -7.94 -5.64
C ASN A 609 -12.17 -7.90 -6.96
N GLY A 610 -12.75 -7.35 -8.03
CA GLY A 610 -12.09 -7.17 -9.32
C GLY A 610 -12.19 -8.35 -10.30
N SER A 611 -12.77 -9.50 -9.92
CA SER A 611 -12.93 -10.66 -10.79
C SER A 611 -14.37 -10.92 -11.21
N ALA A 612 -14.65 -10.89 -12.50
CA ALA A 612 -15.98 -11.18 -13.05
C ALA A 612 -16.36 -12.66 -12.83
N THR A 613 -15.43 -13.59 -13.06
CA THR A 613 -15.68 -15.03 -12.86
C THR A 613 -15.91 -15.38 -11.40
N GLN A 614 -15.14 -14.79 -10.49
CA GLN A 614 -15.30 -15.01 -9.06
C GLN A 614 -16.65 -14.50 -8.55
N LEU A 615 -17.05 -13.30 -8.98
CA LEU A 615 -18.37 -12.75 -8.62
C LEU A 615 -19.50 -13.59 -9.17
N ALA A 616 -19.41 -14.04 -10.42
CA ALA A 616 -20.44 -14.90 -11.02
C ALA A 616 -20.58 -16.22 -10.26
N ASP A 617 -19.47 -16.85 -9.86
CA ASP A 617 -19.47 -18.08 -9.07
C ASP A 617 -20.03 -17.84 -7.64
N GLU A 618 -19.64 -16.74 -6.99
CA GLU A 618 -20.15 -16.35 -5.67
C GLU A 618 -21.68 -16.19 -5.68
N ILE A 619 -22.20 -15.37 -6.60
CA ILE A 619 -23.64 -15.17 -6.74
C ILE A 619 -24.37 -16.49 -7.06
N SER A 620 -23.83 -17.29 -7.97
CA SER A 620 -24.44 -18.58 -8.32
C SER A 620 -24.51 -19.53 -7.12
N MET A 621 -23.44 -19.64 -6.35
CA MET A 621 -23.43 -20.47 -5.13
C MET A 621 -24.44 -20.00 -4.08
N MET A 622 -24.61 -18.69 -3.93
CA MET A 622 -25.64 -18.09 -3.05
C MET A 622 -27.04 -18.42 -3.54
N VAL A 623 -27.31 -18.24 -4.84
CA VAL A 623 -28.62 -18.54 -5.47
C VAL A 623 -28.95 -20.01 -5.33
N ASP A 624 -28.03 -20.92 -5.70
CA ASP A 624 -28.27 -22.37 -5.64
C ASP A 624 -28.51 -22.85 -4.19
N SER A 625 -27.72 -22.29 -3.24
CA SER A 625 -27.92 -22.58 -1.81
C SER A 625 -29.26 -22.07 -1.30
N THR A 626 -29.75 -20.93 -1.81
CA THR A 626 -31.04 -20.36 -1.44
C THR A 626 -32.19 -21.18 -2.01
N LYS A 627 -32.09 -21.62 -3.28
CA LYS A 627 -33.09 -22.49 -3.93
C LYS A 627 -33.22 -23.86 -3.26
N ALA A 628 -32.15 -24.36 -2.64
CA ALA A 628 -32.17 -25.61 -1.89
C ALA A 628 -32.93 -25.52 -0.55
N ILE A 629 -33.29 -24.34 -0.08
CA ILE A 629 -34.13 -24.13 1.12
C ILE A 629 -35.59 -24.32 0.69
N LYS A 630 -36.20 -25.41 1.20
CA LYS A 630 -37.61 -25.72 0.96
C LYS A 630 -38.53 -24.95 1.90
#